data_a2def261567926d80486b2fe30f54724
#
_entry.id   a2def261567926d80486b2fe30f54724
#
_cell.length_a   1.000
_cell.length_b   1.000
_cell.length_c   1.000
_cell.angle_alpha   90.00
_cell.angle_beta   90.00
_cell.angle_gamma   90.00
#
_symmetry.space_group_name_H-M   'P 1'
#
loop_
_entity.id
_entity.type
_entity.pdbx_description
1 polymer ?
#
loop_
_entity_poly.entity_id
_entity_poly.type
_entity_poly.pdbx_seq_one_letter_code
_entity_poly.pdbx_strand_id
1 'polypeptide(L)'
;MKAWKSSPLIWAGSKYRTLNRLLNNERLPRSGGCLVEPFVGSGTVFLNTDYQRYVLCDANEALINFFTTLTSCTEELINKARPLFSATNSEAYYQLKGKFNETALKRDRSYEDCLNLAALFLYLNRHSFNGVWRTNKKGEFNVPFGRKKYRFPEEEMCQFAEKARRTRAEFLCVDFRHTLRAQHLLMSNDTVIYCDPPYLPESKTADFRSYTAAGFTPDDHRDLVSYLLDASQDYGAKVVISNSDTKETRAIYAPFKLHRLNVHRSVSANGQRRGKAAEVIGVLDGRERHVSAPRRAGKTTAASNGRDRLRCFSS
;
A
#
# COMPACT_ATOMS: atom_id res chain seq x y z
N MET A 1 -25.94 3.93 -8.43
CA MET A 1 -24.61 3.30 -8.25
C MET A 1 -24.15 3.52 -6.81
N LYS A 2 -23.70 2.48 -6.11
CA LYS A 2 -23.14 2.62 -4.74
C LYS A 2 -21.88 3.49 -4.82
N ALA A 3 -21.82 4.58 -4.05
CA ALA A 3 -20.63 5.43 -4.01
C ALA A 3 -19.43 4.65 -3.45
N TRP A 4 -18.24 4.85 -4.01
CA TRP A 4 -17.01 4.25 -3.50
C TRP A 4 -16.67 4.85 -2.14
N LYS A 5 -16.16 4.02 -1.23
CA LYS A 5 -15.64 4.47 0.08
C LYS A 5 -14.28 5.13 -0.09
N SER A 6 -14.11 6.29 0.54
CA SER A 6 -12.85 7.03 0.54
C SER A 6 -11.94 6.55 1.67
N SER A 7 -10.63 6.52 1.42
CA SER A 7 -9.63 6.31 2.46
C SER A 7 -9.52 7.54 3.39
N PRO A 8 -9.18 7.37 4.67
CA PRO A 8 -8.81 8.49 5.55
C PRO A 8 -7.53 9.21 5.08
N LEU A 9 -6.71 8.56 4.24
CA LEU A 9 -5.45 9.09 3.74
C LEU A 9 -5.59 9.69 2.34
N ILE A 10 -4.77 10.71 2.07
CA ILE A 10 -4.48 11.19 0.72
C ILE A 10 -3.22 10.47 0.26
N TRP A 11 -3.31 9.70 -0.84
CA TRP A 11 -2.19 8.87 -1.29
C TRP A 11 -1.97 9.03 -2.78
N ALA A 12 -0.73 9.32 -3.16
CA ALA A 12 -0.37 9.38 -4.57
C ALA A 12 -0.51 7.99 -5.19
N GLY A 13 -1.13 7.91 -6.37
CA GLY A 13 -1.42 6.62 -7.01
C GLY A 13 -2.68 5.92 -6.51
N SER A 14 -3.46 6.52 -5.56
CA SER A 14 -4.72 5.92 -5.11
C SER A 14 -5.64 5.54 -6.27
N LYS A 15 -6.14 4.31 -6.25
CA LYS A 15 -7.00 3.74 -7.30
C LYS A 15 -8.46 4.20 -7.24
N TYR A 16 -8.80 5.14 -6.35
CA TYR A 16 -10.20 5.61 -6.17
C TYR A 16 -10.90 5.98 -7.48
N ARG A 17 -10.20 6.70 -8.36
CA ARG A 17 -10.76 7.14 -9.65
C ARG A 17 -10.83 6.05 -10.72
N THR A 18 -10.12 4.97 -10.53
CA THR A 18 -10.02 3.88 -11.50
C THR A 18 -10.68 2.58 -11.02
N LEU A 19 -11.26 2.58 -9.81
CA LEU A 19 -11.91 1.41 -9.21
C LEU A 19 -12.93 0.75 -10.13
N ASN A 20 -13.77 1.55 -10.80
CA ASN A 20 -14.79 1.04 -11.73
C ASN A 20 -14.21 0.30 -12.95
N ARG A 21 -12.96 0.59 -13.28
CA ARG A 21 -12.24 -0.08 -14.38
C ARG A 21 -11.37 -1.23 -13.88
N LEU A 22 -10.87 -1.12 -12.64
CA LEU A 22 -10.06 -2.15 -12.01
C LEU A 22 -10.93 -3.32 -11.54
N LEU A 23 -12.03 -3.01 -10.84
CA LEU A 23 -12.88 -4.00 -10.17
C LEU A 23 -13.88 -4.63 -11.14
N ASN A 24 -13.51 -5.74 -11.75
CA ASN A 24 -14.37 -6.64 -12.53
C ASN A 24 -13.81 -8.06 -12.52
N ASN A 25 -14.59 -9.04 -12.95
CA ASN A 25 -14.20 -10.45 -12.89
C ASN A 25 -13.03 -10.82 -13.82
N GLU A 26 -12.82 -10.05 -14.90
CA GLU A 26 -11.71 -10.29 -15.82
C GLU A 26 -10.37 -9.79 -15.27
N ARG A 27 -10.41 -8.79 -14.39
CA ARG A 27 -9.23 -8.16 -13.77
C ARG A 27 -9.19 -8.50 -12.29
N LEU A 28 -9.61 -7.56 -11.43
CA LEU A 28 -9.67 -7.76 -10.00
C LEU A 28 -11.11 -8.05 -9.57
N PRO A 29 -11.43 -9.28 -9.15
CA PRO A 29 -12.74 -9.63 -8.60
C PRO A 29 -13.10 -8.76 -7.40
N ARG A 30 -14.39 -8.46 -7.24
CA ARG A 30 -14.85 -7.64 -6.11
C ARG A 30 -14.92 -8.41 -4.79
N SER A 31 -14.97 -9.73 -4.85
CA SER A 31 -15.10 -10.62 -3.69
C SER A 31 -14.37 -11.92 -3.93
N GLY A 32 -14.09 -12.65 -2.87
CA GLY A 32 -13.40 -13.95 -2.90
C GLY A 32 -13.01 -14.40 -1.49
N GLY A 33 -12.19 -15.42 -1.41
CA GLY A 33 -11.68 -15.95 -0.15
C GLY A 33 -10.68 -15.00 0.50
N CYS A 34 -9.56 -14.73 -0.16
CA CYS A 34 -8.49 -13.90 0.39
C CYS A 34 -7.98 -12.88 -0.63
N LEU A 35 -7.80 -11.62 -0.19
CA LEU A 35 -7.05 -10.62 -0.95
C LEU A 35 -5.74 -10.31 -0.26
N VAL A 36 -4.63 -10.44 -1.00
CA VAL A 36 -3.29 -10.06 -0.57
C VAL A 36 -2.86 -8.82 -1.33
N GLU A 37 -2.55 -7.74 -0.62
CA GLU A 37 -2.01 -6.49 -1.18
C GLU A 37 -0.58 -6.28 -0.66
N PRO A 38 0.49 -6.63 -1.40
CA PRO A 38 1.89 -6.38 -1.00
C PRO A 38 2.27 -4.90 -0.98
N PHE A 39 1.44 -4.04 -1.55
CA PHE A 39 1.58 -2.58 -1.64
C PHE A 39 0.24 -1.94 -1.32
N VAL A 40 -0.19 -1.98 -0.05
CA VAL A 40 -1.55 -1.55 0.34
C VAL A 40 -1.79 -0.06 0.13
N GLY A 41 -0.75 0.78 0.25
CA GLY A 41 -0.86 2.23 0.11
C GLY A 41 -2.01 2.80 0.95
N SER A 42 -2.96 3.51 0.32
CA SER A 42 -4.11 4.09 1.04
C SER A 42 -5.17 3.10 1.50
N GLY A 43 -5.07 1.81 1.17
CA GLY A 43 -6.12 0.82 1.44
C GLY A 43 -7.41 1.03 0.63
N THR A 44 -7.34 1.73 -0.49
CA THR A 44 -8.52 2.03 -1.32
C THR A 44 -9.15 0.78 -1.90
N VAL A 45 -8.35 -0.20 -2.34
CA VAL A 45 -8.86 -1.46 -2.90
C VAL A 45 -9.47 -2.29 -1.77
N PHE A 46 -8.77 -2.44 -0.66
CA PHE A 46 -9.31 -3.05 0.56
C PHE A 46 -10.70 -2.50 0.90
N LEU A 47 -10.87 -1.17 0.99
CA LEU A 47 -12.14 -0.53 1.36
C LEU A 47 -13.31 -0.86 0.42
N ASN A 48 -13.02 -1.14 -0.85
CA ASN A 48 -14.02 -1.23 -1.91
C ASN A 48 -14.20 -2.65 -2.52
N THR A 49 -13.68 -3.66 -1.83
CA THR A 49 -13.84 -5.09 -2.16
C THR A 49 -14.46 -5.84 -0.99
N ASP A 50 -14.97 -7.06 -1.19
CA ASP A 50 -15.67 -7.86 -0.17
C ASP A 50 -15.09 -9.27 -0.11
N TYR A 51 -13.81 -9.39 0.28
CA TYR A 51 -13.16 -10.68 0.55
C TYR A 51 -13.40 -11.12 1.99
N GLN A 52 -13.30 -12.42 2.23
CA GLN A 52 -13.46 -13.00 3.57
C GLN A 52 -12.26 -12.68 4.46
N ARG A 53 -11.05 -12.65 3.88
CA ARG A 53 -9.78 -12.36 4.55
C ARG A 53 -8.99 -11.34 3.75
N TYR A 54 -8.21 -10.53 4.46
CA TYR A 54 -7.27 -9.57 3.86
C TYR A 54 -5.90 -9.66 4.51
N VAL A 55 -4.85 -9.69 3.68
CA VAL A 55 -3.44 -9.55 4.09
C VAL A 55 -2.90 -8.30 3.41
N LEU A 56 -2.69 -7.25 4.18
CA LEU A 56 -2.41 -5.89 3.71
C LEU A 56 -1.00 -5.50 4.14
N CYS A 57 -0.07 -5.48 3.19
CA CYS A 57 1.34 -5.25 3.44
C CYS A 57 1.82 -3.94 2.81
N ASP A 58 2.83 -3.35 3.41
CA ASP A 58 3.58 -2.23 2.85
C ASP A 58 4.94 -2.16 3.54
N ALA A 59 5.96 -1.69 2.85
CA ALA A 59 7.28 -1.45 3.44
C ALA A 59 7.33 -0.17 4.27
N ASN A 60 6.29 0.66 4.22
CA ASN A 60 6.20 1.92 4.97
C ASN A 60 5.70 1.66 6.39
N GLU A 61 6.64 1.64 7.35
CA GLU A 61 6.35 1.39 8.75
C GLU A 61 5.34 2.38 9.36
N ALA A 62 5.44 3.66 9.02
CA ALA A 62 4.53 4.67 9.54
C ALA A 62 3.08 4.48 9.04
N LEU A 63 2.92 4.02 7.80
CA LEU A 63 1.62 3.67 7.22
C LEU A 63 1.01 2.46 7.92
N ILE A 64 1.79 1.41 8.12
CA ILE A 64 1.31 0.19 8.79
C ILE A 64 1.01 0.47 10.26
N ASN A 65 1.87 1.23 10.97
CA ASN A 65 1.57 1.69 12.33
C ASN A 65 0.23 2.46 12.38
N PHE A 66 -0.02 3.36 11.41
CA PHE A 66 -1.30 4.07 11.35
C PHE A 66 -2.49 3.13 11.19
N PHE A 67 -2.45 2.17 10.28
CA PHE A 67 -3.57 1.25 10.06
C PHE A 67 -3.78 0.30 11.24
N THR A 68 -2.69 -0.20 11.84
CA THR A 68 -2.76 -1.06 13.03
C THR A 68 -3.38 -0.31 14.20
N THR A 69 -2.88 0.90 14.50
CA THR A 69 -3.42 1.76 15.56
C THR A 69 -4.87 2.16 15.29
N LEU A 70 -5.19 2.55 14.05
CA LEU A 70 -6.57 2.89 13.65
C LEU A 70 -7.53 1.72 13.89
N THR A 71 -7.11 0.49 13.63
CA THR A 71 -7.95 -0.69 13.80
C THR A 71 -8.12 -1.08 15.27
N SER A 72 -7.02 -1.02 16.05
CA SER A 72 -7.01 -1.46 17.45
C SER A 72 -7.59 -0.41 18.41
N CYS A 73 -7.29 0.88 18.20
CA CYS A 73 -7.54 1.97 19.14
C CYS A 73 -8.20 3.17 18.43
N THR A 74 -9.30 2.93 17.71
CA THR A 74 -9.95 3.93 16.84
C THR A 74 -10.29 5.22 17.59
N GLU A 75 -10.97 5.11 18.74
CA GLU A 75 -11.42 6.29 19.51
C GLU A 75 -10.26 7.08 20.08
N GLU A 76 -9.27 6.40 20.66
CA GLU A 76 -8.08 7.05 21.19
C GLU A 76 -7.30 7.78 20.09
N LEU A 77 -7.15 7.16 18.92
CA LEU A 77 -6.51 7.80 17.78
C LEU A 77 -7.29 9.01 17.29
N ILE A 78 -8.62 8.94 17.22
CA ILE A 78 -9.49 10.06 16.84
C ILE A 78 -9.32 11.22 17.83
N ASN A 79 -9.40 10.92 19.14
CA ASN A 79 -9.27 11.94 20.20
C ASN A 79 -7.90 12.61 20.18
N LYS A 80 -6.84 11.86 19.87
CA LYS A 80 -5.47 12.37 19.78
C LYS A 80 -5.20 13.16 18.49
N ALA A 81 -5.73 12.72 17.38
CA ALA A 81 -5.48 13.34 16.08
C ALA A 81 -6.34 14.60 15.83
N ARG A 82 -7.59 14.62 16.28
CA ARG A 82 -8.55 15.70 16.02
C ARG A 82 -8.01 17.08 16.42
N PRO A 83 -7.43 17.29 17.63
CA PRO A 83 -6.89 18.61 18.03
C PRO A 83 -5.79 19.12 17.10
N LEU A 84 -5.01 18.23 16.48
CA LEU A 84 -3.95 18.63 15.56
C LEU A 84 -4.48 19.36 14.33
N PHE A 85 -5.71 19.07 13.90
CA PHE A 85 -6.33 19.67 12.72
C PHE A 85 -6.82 21.10 12.93
N SER A 86 -6.80 21.63 14.15
CA SER A 86 -7.00 23.06 14.42
C SER A 86 -5.76 23.90 14.05
N ALA A 87 -4.59 23.30 14.07
CA ALA A 87 -3.30 23.94 13.80
C ALA A 87 -2.92 23.79 12.30
N THR A 88 -3.42 24.71 11.46
CA THR A 88 -3.31 24.61 9.98
C THR A 88 -2.34 25.63 9.37
N ASN A 89 -1.36 26.09 10.12
CA ASN A 89 -0.33 27.02 9.64
C ASN A 89 1.03 26.32 9.44
N SER A 90 1.94 27.01 8.76
CA SER A 90 3.28 26.49 8.45
C SER A 90 4.11 26.18 9.69
N GLU A 91 4.06 27.05 10.71
CA GLU A 91 4.85 26.89 11.93
C GLU A 91 4.45 25.60 12.67
N ALA A 92 3.15 25.44 12.96
CA ALA A 92 2.62 24.23 13.59
C ALA A 92 2.95 22.96 12.79
N TYR A 93 2.86 23.03 11.45
CA TYR A 93 3.21 21.91 10.59
C TYR A 93 4.68 21.46 10.79
N TYR A 94 5.63 22.42 10.78
CA TYR A 94 7.04 22.05 10.93
C TYR A 94 7.39 21.61 12.36
N GLN A 95 6.73 22.15 13.39
CA GLN A 95 6.86 21.65 14.77
C GLN A 95 6.37 20.20 14.88
N LEU A 96 5.18 19.90 14.36
CA LEU A 96 4.60 18.54 14.38
C LEU A 96 5.42 17.55 13.52
N LYS A 97 5.97 18.02 12.39
CA LYS A 97 6.90 17.23 11.58
C LYS A 97 8.19 16.88 12.34
N GLY A 98 8.74 17.82 13.11
CA GLY A 98 9.89 17.57 13.98
C GLY A 98 9.59 16.49 15.02
N LYS A 99 8.47 16.60 15.74
CA LYS A 99 8.01 15.60 16.71
C LYS A 99 7.81 14.20 16.09
N PHE A 100 7.21 14.18 14.89
CA PHE A 100 7.06 12.92 14.15
C PHE A 100 8.41 12.26 13.88
N ASN A 101 9.36 13.01 13.31
CA ASN A 101 10.67 12.48 12.95
C ASN A 101 11.47 11.99 14.17
N GLU A 102 11.43 12.76 15.27
CA GLU A 102 12.06 12.37 16.53
C GLU A 102 11.50 11.04 17.05
N THR A 103 10.17 10.90 17.09
CA THR A 103 9.53 9.67 17.59
C THR A 103 9.70 8.50 16.62
N ALA A 104 9.65 8.74 15.30
CA ALA A 104 9.80 7.70 14.28
C ALA A 104 11.19 7.05 14.29
N LEU A 105 12.23 7.79 14.72
CA LEU A 105 13.61 7.28 14.79
C LEU A 105 13.95 6.55 16.09
N LYS A 106 13.05 6.50 17.07
CA LYS A 106 13.25 5.71 18.29
C LYS A 106 13.33 4.22 17.95
N ARG A 107 14.27 3.52 18.57
CA ARG A 107 14.43 2.06 18.40
C ARG A 107 13.30 1.29 19.08
N ASP A 108 12.99 1.67 20.32
CA ASP A 108 11.95 1.06 21.13
C ASP A 108 10.85 2.10 21.33
N ARG A 109 9.67 1.79 20.81
CA ARG A 109 8.49 2.67 20.89
C ARG A 109 7.47 2.07 21.83
N SER A 110 7.06 2.90 22.80
CA SER A 110 5.94 2.59 23.68
C SER A 110 4.61 2.60 22.90
N TYR A 111 3.55 2.10 23.53
CA TYR A 111 2.18 2.24 23.03
C TYR A 111 1.85 3.70 22.71
N GLU A 112 2.19 4.59 23.64
CA GLU A 112 1.95 6.04 23.50
C GLU A 112 2.75 6.63 22.32
N ASP A 113 3.98 6.18 22.06
CA ASP A 113 4.75 6.58 20.89
C ASP A 113 4.06 6.12 19.58
N CYS A 114 3.55 4.89 19.54
CA CYS A 114 2.83 4.36 18.37
C CYS A 114 1.55 5.14 18.10
N LEU A 115 0.77 5.48 19.14
CA LEU A 115 -0.44 6.27 19.06
C LEU A 115 -0.14 7.71 18.58
N ASN A 116 0.91 8.34 19.14
CA ASN A 116 1.37 9.66 18.71
C ASN A 116 1.82 9.68 17.25
N LEU A 117 2.61 8.68 16.84
CA LEU A 117 3.05 8.53 15.44
C LEU A 117 1.86 8.39 14.49
N ALA A 118 0.85 7.60 14.84
CA ALA A 118 -0.33 7.42 14.01
C ALA A 118 -1.12 8.73 13.85
N ALA A 119 -1.30 9.51 14.93
CA ALA A 119 -1.97 10.80 14.91
C ALA A 119 -1.19 11.81 14.06
N LEU A 120 0.13 11.91 14.27
CA LEU A 120 1.01 12.79 13.52
C LEU A 120 1.12 12.37 12.05
N PHE A 121 1.16 11.07 11.76
CA PHE A 121 1.14 10.54 10.39
C PHE A 121 -0.10 11.02 9.63
N LEU A 122 -1.29 10.88 10.21
CA LEU A 122 -2.55 11.35 9.61
C LEU A 122 -2.51 12.85 9.33
N TYR A 123 -2.07 13.65 10.32
CA TYR A 123 -1.95 15.09 10.17
C TYR A 123 -0.98 15.47 9.04
N LEU A 124 0.23 14.91 9.05
CA LEU A 124 1.26 15.19 8.04
C LEU A 124 0.82 14.76 6.65
N ASN A 125 0.23 13.57 6.53
CA ASN A 125 -0.31 13.08 5.26
C ASN A 125 -1.33 14.07 4.66
N ARG A 126 -2.24 14.58 5.49
CA ARG A 126 -3.31 15.48 5.02
C ARG A 126 -2.84 16.92 4.76
N HIS A 127 -1.80 17.39 5.45
CA HIS A 127 -1.33 18.78 5.36
C HIS A 127 -0.04 18.93 4.54
N SER A 128 0.60 17.86 4.12
CA SER A 128 1.78 17.90 3.25
C SER A 128 1.42 18.30 1.82
N PHE A 129 2.41 18.78 1.09
CA PHE A 129 2.25 19.16 -0.31
C PHE A 129 1.76 17.97 -1.15
N ASN A 130 0.56 18.10 -1.72
CA ASN A 130 -0.12 17.07 -2.53
C ASN A 130 -0.36 15.72 -1.84
N GLY A 131 -0.29 15.62 -0.51
CA GLY A 131 -0.44 14.38 0.22
C GLY A 131 0.66 13.34 -0.10
N VAL A 132 1.81 13.81 -0.56
CA VAL A 132 2.95 12.92 -0.85
C VAL A 132 3.57 12.45 0.46
N TRP A 133 3.94 11.17 0.54
CA TRP A 133 4.77 10.64 1.61
C TRP A 133 6.17 10.35 1.09
N ARG A 134 7.18 10.96 1.71
CA ARG A 134 8.58 10.79 1.30
C ARG A 134 9.50 11.01 2.49
N THR A 135 10.54 10.17 2.60
CA THR A 135 11.61 10.31 3.58
C THR A 135 12.94 10.65 2.89
N ASN A 136 13.85 11.27 3.64
CA ASN A 136 15.23 11.47 3.22
C ASN A 136 16.07 10.19 3.50
N LYS A 137 17.37 10.24 3.18
CA LYS A 137 18.31 9.11 3.41
C LYS A 137 18.47 8.74 4.89
N LYS A 138 18.09 9.64 5.83
CA LYS A 138 18.11 9.38 7.27
C LYS A 138 16.79 8.74 7.77
N GLY A 139 15.81 8.50 6.89
CA GLY A 139 14.49 8.00 7.25
C GLY A 139 13.52 9.08 7.75
N GLU A 140 13.89 10.37 7.75
CA GLU A 140 13.06 11.46 8.22
C GLU A 140 12.05 11.88 7.14
N PHE A 141 10.79 12.06 7.53
CA PHE A 141 9.76 12.66 6.66
C PHE A 141 10.14 14.09 6.28
N ASN A 142 10.21 14.40 4.99
CA ASN A 142 10.79 15.64 4.48
C ASN A 142 9.90 16.44 3.53
N VAL A 143 8.61 16.10 3.41
CA VAL A 143 7.68 16.83 2.54
C VAL A 143 7.34 18.19 3.13
N PRO A 144 7.25 19.27 2.32
CA PRO A 144 6.89 20.60 2.79
C PRO A 144 5.37 20.73 3.06
N PHE A 145 5.00 21.81 3.76
CA PHE A 145 3.61 22.18 4.01
C PHE A 145 2.83 22.47 2.72
N GLY A 146 1.63 21.89 2.59
CA GLY A 146 0.80 21.97 1.38
C GLY A 146 -0.15 23.14 1.29
N ARG A 147 -0.24 23.99 2.33
CA ARG A 147 -1.10 25.18 2.42
C ARG A 147 -2.60 24.93 2.20
N LYS A 148 -3.04 23.67 2.09
CA LYS A 148 -4.44 23.30 1.96
C LYS A 148 -5.03 22.97 3.33
N LYS A 149 -6.26 23.45 3.57
CA LYS A 149 -7.03 23.05 4.75
C LYS A 149 -7.83 21.79 4.40
N TYR A 150 -7.73 20.79 5.23
CA TYR A 150 -8.50 19.57 5.09
C TYR A 150 -9.38 19.35 6.32
N ARG A 151 -10.58 18.84 6.13
CA ARG A 151 -11.40 18.37 7.24
C ARG A 151 -10.76 17.17 7.90
N PHE A 152 -11.03 16.98 9.17
CA PHE A 152 -10.66 15.78 9.89
C PHE A 152 -11.47 14.58 9.33
N PRO A 153 -10.84 13.47 8.92
CA PRO A 153 -11.49 12.38 8.19
C PRO A 153 -12.09 11.31 9.12
N GLU A 154 -12.87 11.72 10.12
CA GLU A 154 -13.39 10.81 11.16
C GLU A 154 -14.27 9.70 10.61
N GLU A 155 -15.19 10.05 9.72
CA GLU A 155 -16.10 9.08 9.10
C GLU A 155 -15.32 8.00 8.33
N GLU A 156 -14.31 8.42 7.56
CA GLU A 156 -13.45 7.52 6.82
C GLU A 156 -12.60 6.63 7.75
N MET A 157 -12.14 7.18 8.87
CA MET A 157 -11.42 6.41 9.90
C MET A 157 -12.30 5.35 10.51
N CYS A 158 -13.52 5.69 10.93
CA CYS A 158 -14.47 4.75 11.51
C CYS A 158 -14.85 3.64 10.52
N GLN A 159 -15.16 3.99 9.26
CA GLN A 159 -15.50 3.03 8.22
C GLN A 159 -14.34 2.07 7.90
N PHE A 160 -13.10 2.57 7.90
CA PHE A 160 -11.90 1.77 7.68
C PHE A 160 -11.71 0.76 8.82
N ALA A 161 -11.73 1.25 10.07
CA ALA A 161 -11.53 0.45 11.25
C ALA A 161 -12.62 -0.63 11.43
N GLU A 162 -13.89 -0.27 11.22
CA GLU A 162 -15.02 -1.21 11.26
C GLU A 162 -14.79 -2.36 10.27
N LYS A 163 -14.46 -2.02 9.02
CA LYS A 163 -14.19 -3.03 8.00
C LYS A 163 -13.00 -3.91 8.38
N ALA A 164 -11.89 -3.31 8.83
CA ALA A 164 -10.69 -4.05 9.20
C ALA A 164 -10.96 -5.05 10.33
N ARG A 165 -11.69 -4.65 11.37
CA ARG A 165 -12.10 -5.55 12.47
C ARG A 165 -13.05 -6.65 11.99
N ARG A 166 -14.08 -6.29 11.23
CA ARG A 166 -15.08 -7.25 10.72
C ARG A 166 -14.46 -8.35 9.86
N THR A 167 -13.47 -7.99 9.04
CA THR A 167 -12.79 -8.94 8.14
C THR A 167 -11.51 -9.51 8.74
N ARG A 168 -11.16 -9.15 9.98
CA ARG A 168 -9.91 -9.54 10.64
C ARG A 168 -8.70 -9.28 9.73
N ALA A 169 -8.66 -8.08 9.13
CA ALA A 169 -7.60 -7.69 8.21
C ALA A 169 -6.25 -7.65 8.95
N GLU A 170 -5.25 -8.29 8.35
CA GLU A 170 -3.88 -8.32 8.87
C GLU A 170 -3.06 -7.21 8.20
N PHE A 171 -2.38 -6.37 9.00
CA PHE A 171 -1.49 -5.31 8.51
C PHE A 171 -0.05 -5.68 8.84
N LEU A 172 0.81 -5.82 7.81
CA LEU A 172 2.19 -6.29 7.97
C LEU A 172 3.18 -5.29 7.37
N CYS A 173 4.14 -4.85 8.18
CA CYS A 173 5.24 -4.01 7.72
C CYS A 173 6.37 -4.89 7.20
N VAL A 174 6.28 -5.27 5.93
CA VAL A 174 7.23 -6.17 5.28
C VAL A 174 7.46 -5.79 3.82
N ASP A 175 8.64 -6.12 3.30
CA ASP A 175 8.92 -6.04 1.86
C ASP A 175 8.08 -7.06 1.09
N PHE A 176 7.69 -6.72 -0.15
CA PHE A 176 6.85 -7.59 -1.00
C PHE A 176 7.44 -8.99 -1.20
N ARG A 177 8.78 -9.12 -1.18
CA ARG A 177 9.47 -10.41 -1.31
C ARG A 177 9.15 -11.34 -0.14
N HIS A 178 9.03 -10.78 1.07
CA HIS A 178 8.63 -11.55 2.26
C HIS A 178 7.14 -11.92 2.18
N THR A 179 6.28 -10.98 1.78
CA THR A 179 4.85 -11.25 1.60
C THR A 179 4.63 -12.42 0.61
N LEU A 180 5.28 -12.37 -0.55
CA LEU A 180 5.06 -13.34 -1.62
C LEU A 180 5.77 -14.69 -1.39
N ARG A 181 6.78 -14.74 -0.50
CA ARG A 181 7.39 -15.99 -0.03
C ARG A 181 6.63 -16.67 1.08
N ALA A 182 5.75 -15.97 1.76
CA ALA A 182 4.99 -16.51 2.88
C ALA A 182 3.89 -17.46 2.37
N GLN A 183 4.25 -18.71 2.11
CA GLN A 183 3.38 -19.73 1.51
C GLN A 183 2.03 -19.87 2.23
N HIS A 184 2.01 -19.73 3.56
CA HIS A 184 0.78 -19.81 4.35
C HIS A 184 -0.24 -18.70 4.01
N LEU A 185 0.20 -17.58 3.44
CA LEU A 185 -0.67 -16.51 2.97
C LEU A 185 -1.30 -16.82 1.61
N LEU A 186 -0.68 -17.70 0.81
CA LEU A 186 -1.00 -17.98 -0.58
C LEU A 186 -1.66 -19.36 -0.79
N MET A 187 -1.84 -20.17 0.26
CA MET A 187 -2.26 -21.58 0.16
C MET A 187 -3.72 -21.81 -0.24
N SER A 188 -4.52 -20.79 -0.48
CA SER A 188 -5.92 -20.95 -0.90
C SER A 188 -6.07 -20.75 -2.42
N ASN A 189 -6.79 -21.63 -3.08
CA ASN A 189 -7.17 -21.46 -4.50
C ASN A 189 -8.04 -20.22 -4.73
N ASP A 190 -8.65 -19.68 -3.65
CA ASP A 190 -9.46 -18.47 -3.66
C ASP A 190 -8.65 -17.21 -3.35
N THR A 191 -7.30 -17.31 -3.37
CA THR A 191 -6.44 -16.17 -3.13
C THR A 191 -6.31 -15.32 -4.39
N VAL A 192 -6.53 -14.03 -4.23
CA VAL A 192 -6.24 -13.01 -5.23
C VAL A 192 -5.12 -12.12 -4.71
N ILE A 193 -4.10 -11.88 -5.52
CA ILE A 193 -3.00 -10.97 -5.21
C ILE A 193 -3.17 -9.72 -6.06
N TYR A 194 -3.25 -8.56 -5.43
CA TYR A 194 -3.28 -7.28 -6.13
C TYR A 194 -2.02 -6.47 -5.81
N CYS A 195 -1.22 -6.17 -6.84
CA CYS A 195 0.01 -5.39 -6.75
C CYS A 195 -0.14 -4.03 -7.43
N ASP A 196 0.16 -2.96 -6.67
CA ASP A 196 0.26 -1.59 -7.16
C ASP A 196 1.62 -1.00 -6.74
N PRO A 197 2.73 -1.55 -7.29
CA PRO A 197 4.06 -1.13 -6.91
C PRO A 197 4.33 0.32 -7.36
N PRO A 198 5.38 0.99 -6.84
CA PRO A 198 5.84 2.27 -7.39
C PRO A 198 6.04 2.17 -8.90
N TYR A 199 5.48 3.13 -9.66
CA TYR A 199 5.46 3.05 -11.11
C TYR A 199 6.82 3.33 -11.75
N LEU A 200 7.14 2.57 -12.79
CA LEU A 200 8.28 2.88 -13.65
C LEU A 200 8.11 4.26 -14.29
N PRO A 201 9.17 5.09 -14.29
CA PRO A 201 9.12 6.44 -14.84
C PRO A 201 8.88 6.41 -16.36
N GLU A 202 8.04 7.32 -16.87
CA GLU A 202 7.77 7.44 -18.31
C GLU A 202 8.96 8.01 -19.09
N SER A 203 9.94 8.63 -18.42
CA SER A 203 11.17 9.16 -19.01
C SER A 203 12.27 9.25 -17.95
N LYS A 204 13.55 9.23 -18.39
CA LYS A 204 14.73 9.38 -17.52
C LYS A 204 14.72 10.68 -16.69
N THR A 205 14.03 11.73 -17.14
CA THR A 205 13.87 12.99 -16.39
C THR A 205 12.71 12.98 -15.39
N ALA A 206 11.88 11.94 -15.38
CA ALA A 206 10.77 11.77 -14.44
C ALA A 206 11.18 11.04 -13.14
N ASP A 207 12.45 10.70 -12.98
CA ASP A 207 13.04 9.90 -11.90
C ASP A 207 13.09 10.60 -10.53
N PHE A 208 12.53 11.81 -10.41
CA PHE A 208 12.46 12.58 -9.14
C PHE A 208 11.40 12.05 -8.14
N ARG A 209 10.81 10.88 -8.36
CA ARG A 209 9.67 10.37 -7.57
C ARG A 209 9.95 9.06 -6.84
N SER A 210 11.17 8.83 -6.38
CA SER A 210 11.42 7.68 -5.50
C SER A 210 10.71 7.89 -4.15
N TYR A 211 9.70 7.08 -3.87
CA TYR A 211 9.00 7.04 -2.57
C TYR A 211 9.86 6.49 -1.44
N THR A 212 10.96 5.83 -1.75
CA THR A 212 11.97 5.33 -0.83
C THR A 212 13.33 5.92 -1.17
N ALA A 213 14.23 5.99 -0.21
CA ALA A 213 15.58 6.53 -0.39
C ALA A 213 16.41 5.77 -1.45
N ALA A 214 16.04 4.51 -1.74
CA ALA A 214 16.68 3.65 -2.76
C ALA A 214 15.89 3.56 -4.08
N GLY A 215 14.60 4.02 -4.12
CA GLY A 215 13.71 3.84 -5.27
C GLY A 215 13.23 2.38 -5.44
N PHE A 216 12.24 2.18 -6.30
CA PHE A 216 11.80 0.86 -6.77
C PHE A 216 12.28 0.71 -8.21
N THR A 217 13.24 -0.19 -8.42
CA THR A 217 14.01 -0.29 -9.66
C THR A 217 13.35 -1.22 -10.69
N PRO A 218 13.76 -1.18 -11.98
CA PRO A 218 13.35 -2.19 -12.94
C PRO A 218 13.69 -3.63 -12.52
N ASP A 219 14.76 -3.85 -11.76
CA ASP A 219 15.12 -5.16 -11.22
C ASP A 219 14.15 -5.59 -10.12
N ASP A 220 13.72 -4.68 -9.24
CA ASP A 220 12.64 -4.96 -8.27
C ASP A 220 11.33 -5.36 -8.96
N HIS A 221 11.03 -4.75 -10.12
CA HIS A 221 9.88 -5.16 -10.93
C HIS A 221 10.05 -6.56 -11.54
N ARG A 222 11.26 -6.94 -11.97
CA ARG A 222 11.54 -8.30 -12.46
C ARG A 222 11.42 -9.34 -11.35
N ASP A 223 11.97 -9.03 -10.18
CA ASP A 223 11.80 -9.86 -8.98
C ASP A 223 10.31 -10.04 -8.64
N LEU A 224 9.56 -8.93 -8.61
CA LEU A 224 8.12 -8.96 -8.33
C LEU A 224 7.38 -9.88 -9.31
N VAL A 225 7.66 -9.76 -10.60
CA VAL A 225 7.06 -10.61 -11.64
C VAL A 225 7.39 -12.07 -11.41
N SER A 226 8.65 -12.41 -11.05
CA SER A 226 9.05 -13.79 -10.75
C SER A 226 8.23 -14.38 -9.60
N TYR A 227 8.14 -13.66 -8.45
CA TYR A 227 7.34 -14.10 -7.31
C TYR A 227 5.86 -14.25 -7.63
N LEU A 228 5.30 -13.37 -8.46
CA LEU A 228 3.89 -13.44 -8.86
C LEU A 228 3.62 -14.62 -9.81
N LEU A 229 4.56 -14.97 -10.67
CA LEU A 229 4.48 -16.16 -11.50
C LEU A 229 4.49 -17.43 -10.63
N ASP A 230 5.40 -17.52 -9.66
CA ASP A 230 5.45 -18.63 -8.71
C ASP A 230 4.13 -18.74 -7.93
N ALA A 231 3.61 -17.61 -7.43
CA ALA A 231 2.33 -17.58 -6.71
C ALA A 231 1.15 -18.08 -7.56
N SER A 232 1.11 -17.70 -8.84
CA SER A 232 0.07 -18.13 -9.77
C SER A 232 0.23 -19.61 -10.17
N GLN A 233 1.47 -20.07 -10.42
CA GLN A 233 1.73 -21.42 -10.92
C GLN A 233 1.68 -22.48 -9.82
N ASP A 234 2.28 -22.18 -8.65
CA ASP A 234 2.43 -23.17 -7.57
C ASP A 234 1.21 -23.20 -6.64
N TYR A 235 0.54 -22.05 -6.44
CA TYR A 235 -0.58 -21.92 -5.49
C TYR A 235 -1.93 -21.67 -6.15
N GLY A 236 -1.97 -21.46 -7.47
CA GLY A 236 -3.21 -21.20 -8.21
C GLY A 236 -3.79 -19.81 -7.94
N ALA A 237 -3.02 -18.89 -7.35
CA ALA A 237 -3.50 -17.55 -7.07
C ALA A 237 -3.78 -16.77 -8.35
N LYS A 238 -4.93 -16.08 -8.40
CA LYS A 238 -5.15 -15.04 -9.41
C LYS A 238 -4.32 -13.82 -9.07
N VAL A 239 -3.57 -13.31 -10.04
CA VAL A 239 -2.70 -12.14 -9.84
C VAL A 239 -3.14 -10.98 -10.72
N VAL A 240 -3.17 -9.81 -10.13
CA VAL A 240 -3.46 -8.54 -10.83
C VAL A 240 -2.39 -7.52 -10.47
N ILE A 241 -1.75 -6.92 -11.47
CA ILE A 241 -0.71 -5.91 -11.27
C ILE A 241 -1.00 -4.67 -12.10
N SER A 242 -0.77 -3.47 -11.54
CA SER A 242 -0.94 -2.19 -12.24
C SER A 242 0.39 -1.44 -12.36
N ASN A 243 0.58 -0.70 -13.46
CA ASN A 243 1.72 0.19 -13.68
C ASN A 243 1.45 1.21 -14.79
N SER A 244 2.40 2.14 -15.02
CA SER A 244 2.39 3.02 -16.20
C SER A 244 2.59 2.21 -17.49
N ASP A 245 1.90 2.57 -18.55
CA ASP A 245 2.00 1.91 -19.86
C ASP A 245 3.22 2.40 -20.63
N THR A 246 4.40 1.84 -20.32
CA THR A 246 5.66 2.12 -21.00
C THR A 246 6.17 0.90 -21.76
N LYS A 247 7.11 1.10 -22.69
CA LYS A 247 7.79 -0.02 -23.38
C LYS A 247 8.48 -0.97 -22.39
N GLU A 248 9.13 -0.40 -21.37
CA GLU A 248 9.83 -1.16 -20.34
C GLU A 248 8.85 -1.95 -19.47
N THR A 249 7.76 -1.31 -19.01
CA THR A 249 6.70 -2.03 -18.27
C THR A 249 6.15 -3.20 -19.06
N ARG A 250 5.84 -2.98 -20.35
CA ARG A 250 5.31 -4.05 -21.22
C ARG A 250 6.30 -5.19 -21.44
N ALA A 251 7.60 -4.88 -21.50
CA ALA A 251 8.64 -5.90 -21.61
C ALA A 251 8.76 -6.73 -20.33
N ILE A 252 8.78 -6.09 -19.15
CA ILE A 252 8.87 -6.77 -17.85
C ILE A 252 7.59 -7.57 -17.56
N TYR A 253 6.40 -7.02 -17.89
CA TYR A 253 5.10 -7.64 -17.63
C TYR A 253 4.59 -8.50 -18.80
N ALA A 254 5.46 -8.87 -19.75
CA ALA A 254 5.09 -9.72 -20.89
C ALA A 254 4.42 -11.06 -20.52
N PRO A 255 4.73 -11.72 -19.38
CA PRO A 255 4.02 -12.94 -18.98
C PRO A 255 2.53 -12.74 -18.65
N PHE A 256 2.08 -11.50 -18.39
CA PHE A 256 0.70 -11.19 -18.02
C PHE A 256 -0.18 -10.91 -19.25
N LYS A 257 -1.48 -11.21 -19.14
CA LYS A 257 -2.49 -10.67 -20.06
C LYS A 257 -2.65 -9.18 -19.77
N LEU A 258 -2.18 -8.32 -20.67
CA LEU A 258 -2.13 -6.87 -20.46
C LEU A 258 -3.40 -6.16 -20.97
N HIS A 259 -4.03 -5.37 -20.10
CA HIS A 259 -5.17 -4.52 -20.40
C HIS A 259 -4.77 -3.04 -20.28
N ARG A 260 -4.92 -2.27 -21.35
CA ARG A 260 -4.63 -0.84 -21.33
C ARG A 260 -5.78 -0.04 -20.72
N LEU A 261 -5.45 0.91 -19.85
CA LEU A 261 -6.39 1.88 -19.27
C LEU A 261 -5.94 3.31 -19.57
N ASN A 262 -6.87 4.13 -20.08
CA ASN A 262 -6.65 5.56 -20.20
C ASN A 262 -7.12 6.25 -18.92
N VAL A 263 -6.22 6.83 -18.13
CA VAL A 263 -6.52 7.51 -16.85
C VAL A 263 -6.21 8.99 -16.95
N HIS A 264 -7.04 9.82 -16.30
CA HIS A 264 -6.74 11.24 -16.11
C HIS A 264 -5.85 11.41 -14.89
N ARG A 265 -4.57 11.82 -15.06
CA ARG A 265 -3.69 12.20 -13.95
C ARG A 265 -4.06 13.57 -13.42
N SER A 266 -4.44 13.63 -12.14
CA SER A 266 -4.76 14.87 -11.42
C SER A 266 -3.56 15.54 -10.76
N VAL A 267 -2.42 14.85 -10.64
CA VAL A 267 -1.19 15.34 -10.00
C VAL A 267 -0.04 15.25 -10.99
N SER A 268 0.38 16.39 -11.52
CA SER A 268 1.63 16.56 -12.28
C SER A 268 2.43 17.67 -11.62
N ALA A 269 3.74 17.47 -11.47
CA ALA A 269 4.65 18.51 -10.97
C ALA A 269 4.73 19.70 -11.94
N ASN A 270 4.37 19.50 -13.23
CA ASN A 270 4.26 20.55 -14.27
C ASN A 270 2.81 20.72 -14.67
N GLY A 271 2.21 21.87 -14.34
CA GLY A 271 0.80 22.19 -14.62
C GLY A 271 0.41 22.16 -16.11
N GLN A 272 1.38 22.16 -17.03
CA GLN A 272 1.15 22.09 -18.49
C GLN A 272 1.03 20.67 -19.03
N ARG A 273 1.36 19.62 -18.25
CA ARG A 273 1.22 18.20 -18.65
C ARG A 273 0.06 17.50 -17.95
N ARG A 274 -1.09 18.16 -17.84
CA ARG A 274 -2.37 17.52 -17.45
C ARG A 274 -2.92 16.75 -18.66
N GLY A 275 -2.30 15.61 -18.98
CA GLY A 275 -2.66 14.76 -20.10
C GLY A 275 -3.25 13.42 -19.64
N LYS A 276 -3.87 12.71 -20.58
CA LYS A 276 -4.26 11.31 -20.40
C LYS A 276 -2.98 10.48 -20.23
N ALA A 277 -2.78 9.89 -19.06
CA ALA A 277 -1.74 8.92 -18.85
C ALA A 277 -2.30 7.52 -19.17
N ALA A 278 -1.53 6.71 -19.85
CA ALA A 278 -1.88 5.32 -20.06
C ALA A 278 -1.35 4.49 -18.89
N GLU A 279 -2.22 3.69 -18.28
CA GLU A 279 -1.84 2.65 -17.33
C GLU A 279 -2.09 1.28 -17.97
N VAL A 280 -1.37 0.28 -17.51
CA VAL A 280 -1.56 -1.11 -17.87
C VAL A 280 -1.93 -1.92 -16.63
N ILE A 281 -2.89 -2.82 -16.80
CA ILE A 281 -3.22 -3.85 -15.81
C ILE A 281 -2.82 -5.19 -16.42
N GLY A 282 -1.93 -5.90 -15.74
CA GLY A 282 -1.55 -7.27 -16.04
C GLY A 282 -2.35 -8.25 -15.20
N VAL A 283 -2.81 -9.33 -15.81
CA VAL A 283 -3.58 -10.39 -15.14
C VAL A 283 -2.94 -11.74 -15.42
N LEU A 284 -2.77 -12.56 -14.37
CA LEU A 284 -2.55 -13.98 -14.45
C LEU A 284 -3.76 -14.65 -13.81
N ASP A 285 -4.44 -15.49 -14.57
CA ASP A 285 -5.47 -16.36 -14.01
C ASP A 285 -4.78 -17.59 -13.43
N GLY A 286 -4.99 -17.85 -12.14
CA GLY A 286 -4.44 -19.03 -11.46
C GLY A 286 -4.85 -20.32 -12.20
N ARG A 287 -3.96 -21.27 -12.29
CA ARG A 287 -4.30 -22.58 -12.87
C ARG A 287 -5.21 -23.34 -11.90
N GLU A 288 -6.29 -23.94 -12.42
CA GLU A 288 -6.99 -24.99 -11.67
C GLU A 288 -5.98 -26.07 -11.28
N ARG A 289 -5.84 -26.35 -9.99
CA ARG A 289 -4.98 -27.44 -9.53
C ARG A 289 -5.56 -28.76 -10.02
N HIS A 290 -4.96 -29.33 -11.06
CA HIS A 290 -4.94 -30.78 -11.14
C HIS A 290 -4.11 -31.27 -9.94
N VAL A 291 -4.73 -31.98 -9.03
CA VAL A 291 -4.11 -32.62 -7.86
C VAL A 291 -3.01 -33.56 -8.34
N SER A 292 -1.81 -33.08 -8.52
CA SER A 292 -0.61 -33.86 -8.72
C SER A 292 0.25 -33.81 -7.46
N ALA A 293 0.73 -34.99 -7.07
CA ALA A 293 1.36 -35.33 -5.81
C ALA A 293 2.43 -34.33 -5.30
N PRO A 294 2.69 -34.26 -3.96
CA PRO A 294 3.57 -33.30 -3.35
C PRO A 294 5.02 -33.46 -3.84
N ARG A 295 5.60 -32.39 -4.38
CA ARG A 295 7.03 -32.31 -4.67
C ARG A 295 7.83 -32.34 -3.37
N ARG A 296 8.83 -33.24 -3.30
CA ARG A 296 9.75 -33.41 -2.18
C ARG A 296 10.41 -32.08 -1.80
N ALA A 297 10.41 -31.76 -0.50
CA ALA A 297 11.07 -30.61 0.10
C ALA A 297 12.55 -30.56 -0.30
N GLY A 298 12.94 -29.49 -1.00
CA GLY A 298 14.33 -29.13 -1.24
C GLY A 298 14.98 -28.65 0.07
N LYS A 299 16.23 -29.04 0.29
CA LYS A 299 17.03 -28.76 1.48
C LYS A 299 17.08 -27.26 1.77
N THR A 300 16.56 -26.86 2.93
CA THR A 300 16.70 -25.50 3.49
C THR A 300 18.13 -25.30 3.97
N THR A 301 18.85 -24.37 3.33
CA THR A 301 20.02 -23.74 3.94
C THR A 301 19.53 -22.69 4.93
N ALA A 302 19.93 -22.87 6.19
CA ALA A 302 19.62 -21.95 7.28
C ALA A 302 20.23 -20.57 6.99
N ALA A 303 19.37 -19.55 6.94
CA ALA A 303 19.76 -18.14 6.97
C ALA A 303 19.30 -17.53 8.29
N SER A 304 20.26 -16.91 8.94
CA SER A 304 20.29 -16.29 10.26
C SER A 304 19.14 -15.33 10.58
N ASN A 305 18.67 -15.46 11.79
CA ASN A 305 17.87 -14.57 12.63
C ASN A 305 17.79 -13.09 12.25
N GLY A 306 16.71 -12.69 11.63
CA GLY A 306 16.17 -11.33 11.68
C GLY A 306 15.08 -11.31 12.76
N ARG A 307 15.36 -10.66 13.89
CA ARG A 307 14.47 -10.58 15.05
C ARG A 307 13.16 -9.89 14.68
N ASP A 308 12.05 -10.58 14.95
CA ASP A 308 10.69 -10.05 14.95
C ASP A 308 10.59 -8.73 15.73
N ARG A 309 10.25 -7.65 15.02
CA ARG A 309 9.92 -6.35 15.61
C ARG A 309 8.41 -6.12 15.59
N LEU A 310 7.68 -7.01 16.24
CA LEU A 310 6.24 -6.83 16.49
C LEU A 310 5.95 -7.19 17.96
N ARG A 311 6.37 -6.33 18.88
CA ARG A 311 5.92 -6.37 20.28
C ARG A 311 5.35 -5.01 20.70
N CYS A 312 4.18 -4.66 20.18
CA CYS A 312 3.39 -3.57 20.77
C CYS A 312 1.98 -4.00 21.21
N PHE A 313 1.53 -5.24 20.90
CA PHE A 313 0.15 -5.66 21.22
C PHE A 313 0.11 -7.10 21.74
N SER A 314 0.68 -7.35 22.92
CA SER A 314 0.44 -8.57 23.69
C SER A 314 0.46 -8.23 25.17
N SER A 315 -0.68 -7.83 25.69
CA SER A 315 -1.21 -8.05 27.05
C SER A 315 -2.60 -7.44 27.14
#